data_9d5eaab83ec198c8e672666e61d72ae3
#
_entry.id   9d5eaab83ec198c8e672666e61d72ae3
#
_cell.length_a   1.000
_cell.length_b   1.000
_cell.length_c   1.000
_cell.angle_alpha   90.00
_cell.angle_beta   90.00
_cell.angle_gamma   90.00
#
_symmetry.space_group_name_H-M   'P 1'
#
loop_
_entity.id
_entity.type
_entity.pdbx_description
1 polymer ?
#
loop_
_entity_poly.entity_id
_entity_poly.type
_entity_poly.pdbx_seq_one_letter_code
_entity_poly.pdbx_strand_id
1 'polypeptide(L)'
;MAVEDLDDETFAAKLGAADMAVVDFYAGWCGPCMLFKPKFARLSEEYPHVRFFVCDGEKAPESRKTVEIPSLPYFGLYRAGKLIDGFTTAKEDGFRERLEAAFGKAPG
;
A
#
# COMPACT_ATOMS: atom_id res chain seq x y z
N MET A 1 -1.35 -13.86 7.92
CA MET A 1 -0.78 -12.89 6.96
C MET A 1 -1.41 -11.56 7.15
N ALA A 2 -0.59 -10.54 7.24
CA ALA A 2 -1.07 -9.19 7.51
C ALA A 2 -1.34 -8.37 6.23
N VAL A 3 -1.25 -8.97 5.05
CA VAL A 3 -1.52 -8.30 3.77
C VAL A 3 -2.81 -8.83 3.17
N GLU A 4 -3.70 -7.92 2.77
CA GLU A 4 -4.97 -8.26 2.13
C GLU A 4 -5.03 -7.69 0.72
N ASP A 5 -5.72 -8.41 -0.18
CA ASP A 5 -5.99 -7.91 -1.52
C ASP A 5 -7.21 -6.98 -1.51
N LEU A 6 -7.13 -5.92 -2.32
CA LEU A 6 -8.27 -5.06 -2.61
C LEU A 6 -8.70 -5.28 -4.05
N ASP A 7 -10.00 -5.29 -4.26
CA ASP A 7 -10.59 -5.28 -5.60
C ASP A 7 -11.54 -4.09 -5.72
N ASP A 8 -12.14 -3.89 -6.89
CA ASP A 8 -13.01 -2.74 -7.10
C ASP A 8 -14.25 -2.75 -6.20
N GLU A 9 -14.68 -3.93 -5.75
CA GLU A 9 -15.85 -4.05 -4.88
C GLU A 9 -15.52 -3.75 -3.41
N THR A 10 -14.30 -4.01 -2.98
CA THR A 10 -13.90 -3.91 -1.56
C THR A 10 -13.04 -2.71 -1.23
N PHE A 11 -12.48 -2.05 -2.23
CA PHE A 11 -11.50 -0.97 -2.06
C PHE A 11 -11.96 0.11 -1.08
N ALA A 12 -13.10 0.73 -1.38
CA ALA A 12 -13.59 1.84 -0.55
C ALA A 12 -13.95 1.41 0.87
N ALA A 13 -14.63 0.26 0.99
CA ALA A 13 -15.11 -0.22 2.29
C ALA A 13 -13.95 -0.63 3.20
N LYS A 14 -12.98 -1.37 2.67
CA LYS A 14 -11.84 -1.82 3.47
C LYS A 14 -10.94 -0.67 3.89
N LEU A 15 -10.70 0.28 3.00
CA LEU A 15 -9.91 1.46 3.35
C LEU A 15 -10.63 2.34 4.35
N GLY A 16 -11.95 2.52 4.19
CA GLY A 16 -12.75 3.31 5.11
C GLY A 16 -12.80 2.73 6.51
N ALA A 17 -12.69 1.42 6.63
CA ALA A 17 -12.70 0.73 7.93
C ALA A 17 -11.32 0.73 8.63
N ALA A 18 -10.27 1.13 7.95
CA ALA A 18 -8.91 1.12 8.49
C ALA A 18 -8.52 2.54 8.91
N ASP A 19 -8.07 2.71 10.17
CA ASP A 19 -7.60 4.01 10.64
C ASP A 19 -6.34 4.44 9.89
N MET A 20 -5.36 3.54 9.78
CA MET A 20 -4.11 3.77 9.04
C MET A 20 -3.90 2.62 8.07
N ALA A 21 -3.66 2.94 6.81
CA ALA A 21 -3.47 1.92 5.78
C ALA A 21 -2.44 2.34 4.75
N VAL A 22 -1.77 1.35 4.18
CA VAL A 22 -0.91 1.53 3.02
C VAL A 22 -1.38 0.57 1.94
N VAL A 23 -1.48 1.07 0.71
CA VAL A 23 -1.86 0.26 -0.46
C VAL A 23 -0.69 0.23 -1.43
N ASP A 24 -0.24 -0.98 -1.74
CA ASP A 24 0.75 -1.23 -2.79
C ASP A 24 -0.01 -1.46 -4.09
N PHE A 25 -0.01 -0.44 -4.96
CA PHE A 25 -0.57 -0.58 -6.30
C PHE A 25 0.49 -1.17 -7.21
N TYR A 26 0.16 -2.28 -7.85
CA TYR A 26 1.12 -3.02 -8.67
C TYR A 26 0.48 -3.56 -9.93
N ALA A 27 1.29 -4.14 -10.81
CA ALA A 27 0.83 -4.90 -11.96
C ALA A 27 1.68 -6.17 -12.06
N GLY A 28 1.10 -7.23 -12.57
CA GLY A 28 1.79 -8.51 -12.66
C GLY A 28 3.03 -8.51 -13.56
N TRP A 29 3.06 -7.60 -14.55
CA TRP A 29 4.19 -7.47 -15.47
C TRP A 29 5.31 -6.59 -14.93
N CYS A 30 5.12 -5.97 -13.79
CA CYS A 30 6.07 -5.02 -13.21
C CYS A 30 7.13 -5.76 -12.38
N GLY A 31 8.36 -5.83 -12.89
CA GLY A 31 9.47 -6.50 -12.21
C GLY A 31 9.76 -5.94 -10.80
N PRO A 32 9.94 -4.62 -10.66
CA PRO A 32 10.17 -4.04 -9.34
C PRO A 32 9.04 -4.30 -8.34
N CYS A 33 7.79 -4.34 -8.83
CA CYS A 33 6.63 -4.68 -7.99
C CYS A 33 6.75 -6.09 -7.43
N MET A 34 7.13 -7.04 -8.29
CA MET A 34 7.25 -8.44 -7.88
C MET A 34 8.39 -8.62 -6.88
N LEU A 35 9.49 -7.90 -7.07
CA LEU A 35 10.62 -7.96 -6.15
C LEU A 35 10.29 -7.36 -4.78
N PHE A 36 9.42 -6.35 -4.74
CA PHE A 36 9.04 -5.72 -3.49
C PHE A 36 7.98 -6.49 -2.70
N LYS A 37 7.21 -7.36 -3.37
CA LYS A 37 6.12 -8.09 -2.72
C LYS A 37 6.52 -8.83 -1.45
N PRO A 38 7.59 -9.65 -1.43
CA PRO A 38 7.98 -10.32 -0.19
C PRO A 38 8.47 -9.34 0.88
N LYS A 39 9.08 -8.22 0.47
CA LYS A 39 9.49 -7.17 1.41
C LYS A 39 8.28 -6.52 2.05
N PHE A 40 7.27 -6.22 1.25
CA PHE A 40 6.03 -5.62 1.71
C PHE A 40 5.32 -6.52 2.72
N ALA A 41 5.26 -7.81 2.43
CA ALA A 41 4.66 -8.79 3.34
C ALA A 41 5.41 -8.84 4.69
N ARG A 42 6.74 -8.84 4.64
CA ARG A 42 7.55 -8.85 5.87
C ARG A 42 7.37 -7.56 6.67
N LEU A 43 7.33 -6.42 5.97
CA LEU A 43 7.12 -5.12 6.61
C LEU A 43 5.76 -5.03 7.30
N SER A 44 4.74 -5.70 6.76
CA SER A 44 3.41 -5.72 7.39
C SER A 44 3.44 -6.30 8.80
N GLU A 45 4.35 -7.24 9.05
CA GLU A 45 4.52 -7.83 10.38
C GLU A 45 5.22 -6.87 11.35
N GLU A 46 6.03 -5.95 10.82
CA GLU A 46 6.76 -4.98 11.64
C GLU A 46 5.92 -3.76 12.01
N TYR A 47 4.85 -3.47 11.26
CA TYR A 47 3.98 -2.31 11.51
C TYR A 47 2.53 -2.76 11.75
N PRO A 48 2.27 -3.44 12.87
CA PRO A 48 0.93 -4.00 13.14
C PRO A 48 -0.16 -2.94 13.34
N HIS A 49 0.22 -1.68 13.56
CA HIS A 49 -0.73 -0.58 13.69
C HIS A 49 -1.22 -0.06 12.35
N VAL A 50 -0.61 -0.50 11.25
CA VAL A 50 -0.98 -0.08 9.88
C VAL A 50 -1.52 -1.28 9.11
N ARG A 51 -2.68 -1.11 8.46
CA ARG A 51 -3.23 -2.15 7.59
C ARG A 51 -2.50 -2.13 6.25
N PHE A 52 -2.00 -3.27 5.84
CA PHE A 52 -1.27 -3.41 4.57
C PHE A 52 -2.17 -4.08 3.53
N PHE A 53 -2.34 -3.39 2.41
CA PHE A 53 -3.15 -3.89 1.29
C PHE A 53 -2.34 -3.89 0.01
N VAL A 54 -2.69 -4.81 -0.90
CA VAL A 54 -2.17 -4.81 -2.26
C VAL A 54 -3.35 -4.61 -3.22
N CYS A 55 -3.11 -3.92 -4.31
CA CYS A 55 -4.12 -3.66 -5.33
C CYS A 55 -3.51 -3.88 -6.71
N ASP A 56 -3.97 -4.94 -7.38
CA ASP A 56 -3.54 -5.23 -8.74
C ASP A 56 -4.30 -4.29 -9.69
N GLY A 57 -3.59 -3.34 -10.28
CA GLY A 57 -4.21 -2.33 -11.13
C GLY A 57 -4.87 -2.88 -12.39
N GLU A 58 -4.50 -4.07 -12.82
CA GLU A 58 -5.13 -4.71 -13.98
C GLU A 58 -6.44 -5.40 -13.59
N LYS A 59 -6.51 -5.96 -12.39
CA LYS A 59 -7.72 -6.62 -11.89
C LYS A 59 -8.69 -5.66 -11.22
N ALA A 60 -8.18 -4.51 -10.76
CA ALA A 60 -8.99 -3.49 -10.09
C ALA A 60 -8.78 -2.13 -10.75
N PRO A 61 -9.21 -1.97 -12.01
CA PRO A 61 -8.95 -0.75 -12.77
C PRO A 61 -9.63 0.50 -12.20
N GLU A 62 -10.81 0.35 -11.59
CA GLU A 62 -11.49 1.50 -10.99
C GLU A 62 -10.78 1.99 -9.74
N SER A 63 -10.28 1.07 -8.93
CA SER A 63 -9.49 1.40 -7.75
C SER A 63 -8.20 2.10 -8.14
N ARG A 64 -7.52 1.60 -9.18
CA ARG A 64 -6.28 2.19 -9.66
C ARG A 64 -6.50 3.63 -10.16
N LYS A 65 -7.64 3.92 -10.74
CA LYS A 65 -7.96 5.25 -11.26
C LYS A 65 -8.17 6.30 -10.17
N THR A 66 -8.35 5.89 -8.93
CA THR A 66 -8.57 6.82 -7.83
C THR A 66 -7.33 7.62 -7.46
N VAL A 67 -6.16 7.22 -7.95
CA VAL A 67 -4.88 7.90 -7.69
C VAL A 67 -4.13 8.11 -8.99
N GLU A 68 -3.28 9.14 -9.02
CA GLU A 68 -2.37 9.35 -10.14
C GLU A 68 -1.08 8.62 -9.85
N ILE A 69 -0.74 7.65 -10.71
CA ILE A 69 0.41 6.78 -10.51
C ILE A 69 1.48 7.09 -11.57
N PRO A 70 2.58 7.76 -11.18
CA PRO A 70 3.65 8.06 -12.14
C PRO A 70 4.47 6.83 -12.52
N SER A 71 4.63 5.88 -11.61
CA SER A 71 5.33 4.63 -11.86
C SER A 71 4.94 3.59 -10.83
N LEU A 72 5.23 2.33 -11.10
CA LEU A 72 4.93 1.21 -10.20
C LEU A 72 6.21 0.63 -9.63
N PRO A 73 6.20 0.11 -8.38
CA PRO A 73 5.06 0.10 -7.48
C PRO A 73 4.77 1.51 -6.93
N TYR A 74 3.50 1.79 -6.67
CA TYR A 74 3.08 3.04 -6.06
C TYR A 74 2.41 2.73 -4.73
N PHE A 75 2.81 3.47 -3.69
CA PHE A 75 2.28 3.25 -2.34
C PHE A 75 1.42 4.43 -1.95
N GLY A 76 0.14 4.17 -1.70
CA GLY A 76 -0.77 5.18 -1.18
C GLY A 76 -0.90 5.02 0.32
N LEU A 77 -0.78 6.11 1.05
CA LEU A 77 -0.98 6.14 2.50
C LEU A 77 -2.34 6.75 2.80
N TYR A 78 -3.14 6.04 3.58
CA TYR A 78 -4.54 6.43 3.83
C TYR A 78 -4.82 6.53 5.32
N ARG A 79 -5.60 7.53 5.69
CA ARG A 79 -6.13 7.65 7.05
C ARG A 79 -7.65 7.68 6.97
N ALA A 80 -8.29 6.69 7.59
CA ALA A 80 -9.76 6.56 7.58
C ALA A 80 -10.34 6.66 6.17
N GLY A 81 -9.69 6.02 5.21
CA GLY A 81 -10.13 5.98 3.82
C GLY A 81 -9.70 7.13 2.94
N LYS A 82 -9.01 8.13 3.50
CA LYS A 82 -8.54 9.29 2.73
C LYS A 82 -7.06 9.18 2.40
N LEU A 83 -6.71 9.41 1.14
CA LEU A 83 -5.31 9.43 0.71
C LEU A 83 -4.63 10.67 1.30
N ILE A 84 -3.59 10.45 2.10
CA ILE A 84 -2.85 11.54 2.73
C ILE A 84 -1.47 11.73 2.13
N ASP A 85 -0.92 10.70 1.46
CA ASP A 85 0.37 10.78 0.80
C ASP A 85 0.49 9.64 -0.20
N GLY A 86 1.35 9.81 -1.19
CA GLY A 86 1.64 8.76 -2.16
C GLY A 86 3.07 8.88 -2.65
N PHE A 87 3.72 7.74 -2.90
CA PHE A 87 5.11 7.74 -3.32
C PHE A 87 5.46 6.45 -4.05
N THR A 88 6.60 6.47 -4.74
CA THR A 88 7.16 5.29 -5.39
C THR A 88 8.54 5.02 -4.81
N THR A 89 8.86 3.77 -4.60
CA THR A 89 10.20 3.34 -4.19
C THR A 89 10.36 1.86 -4.48
N ALA A 90 11.59 1.43 -4.69
CA ALA A 90 11.95 0.03 -4.79
C ALA A 90 12.78 -0.43 -3.59
N LYS A 91 12.98 0.46 -2.61
CA LYS A 91 13.85 0.21 -1.45
C LYS A 91 13.10 0.28 -0.14
N GLU A 92 13.43 -0.62 0.77
CA GLU A 92 12.79 -0.66 2.09
C GLU A 92 13.02 0.63 2.89
N ASP A 93 14.22 1.20 2.83
CA ASP A 93 14.53 2.41 3.60
C ASP A 93 13.62 3.58 3.19
N GLY A 94 13.39 3.74 1.90
CA GLY A 94 12.50 4.78 1.40
C GLY A 94 11.06 4.54 1.83
N PHE A 95 10.63 3.28 1.80
CA PHE A 95 9.29 2.91 2.25
C PHE A 95 9.11 3.20 3.74
N ARG A 96 10.07 2.76 4.58
CA ARG A 96 10.00 2.99 6.03
C ARG A 96 9.94 4.47 6.38
N GLU A 97 10.77 5.27 5.73
CA GLU A 97 10.83 6.71 5.97
C GLU A 97 9.47 7.36 5.75
N ARG A 98 8.83 7.06 4.62
CA ARG A 98 7.54 7.66 4.27
C ARG A 98 6.40 7.14 5.16
N LEU A 99 6.41 5.83 5.43
CA LEU A 99 5.38 5.23 6.29
C LEU A 99 5.47 5.78 7.71
N GLU A 100 6.66 5.84 8.25
CA GLU A 100 6.86 6.32 9.63
C GLU A 100 6.61 7.81 9.77
N ALA A 101 6.89 8.59 8.72
CA ALA A 101 6.56 10.01 8.73
C ALA A 101 5.04 10.23 8.84
N ALA A 102 4.25 9.36 8.24
CA ALA A 102 2.80 9.46 8.26
C ALA A 102 2.17 8.84 9.50
N PHE A 103 2.66 7.68 9.93
CA PHE A 103 1.97 6.83 10.92
C PHE A 103 2.80 6.48 12.15
N GLY A 104 4.04 6.94 12.22
CA GLY A 104 4.91 6.63 13.34
C GLY A 104 5.63 5.31 13.18
N LYS A 105 6.60 5.10 14.07
CA LYS A 105 7.43 3.90 14.07
C LYS A 105 6.66 2.69 14.56
N ALA A 106 7.21 1.51 14.29
CA ALA A 106 6.67 0.27 14.82
C ALA A 106 6.62 0.35 16.34
N PRO A 107 5.52 -0.14 16.97
CA PRO A 107 5.44 -0.21 18.42
C PRO A 107 6.46 -1.23 18.92
N GLY A 108 7.06 -0.92 20.01
CA GLY A 108 8.07 -1.82 20.56
C GLY A 108 8.80 -1.27 21.70
#